data_2204db95ab78e50ecb89089cf2750d52
#
_entry.id   2204db95ab78e50ecb89089cf2750d52
#
_cell.length_a   1.000
_cell.length_b   1.000
_cell.length_c   1.000
_cell.angle_alpha   90.00
_cell.angle_beta   90.00
_cell.angle_gamma   90.00
#
_symmetry.space_group_name_H-M   'P 1'
#
loop_
_entity.id
_entity.type
_entity.pdbx_description
1 polymer ?
#
loop_
_entity_poly.entity_id
_entity_poly.type
_entity_poly.pdbx_seq_one_letter_code
_entity_poly.pdbx_strand_id
1 'polypeptide(L)'
;MSVAYKPEGYTSVAPYLVVDGAVRTINFLARVFDATELRRYPTPDGRILHAEVRIGDTVVMVADGNAGWPPIGAHVHVYVPDVDATYERALSAGAMSVQAPVKKDDADRRGGVKDAGGTTWWISTMQA
;
A
#
# COMPACT_ATOMS: atom_id res chain seq x y z
N MET A 1 35.21 2.73 -10.38
CA MET A 1 33.81 2.69 -10.79
C MET A 1 32.92 2.55 -9.56
N SER A 2 31.98 3.43 -9.39
CA SER A 2 31.09 3.36 -8.25
C SER A 2 29.93 2.41 -8.54
N VAL A 3 29.50 1.68 -7.52
CA VAL A 3 28.30 0.86 -7.55
C VAL A 3 27.13 1.71 -7.06
N ALA A 4 26.00 1.61 -7.73
CA ALA A 4 24.79 2.30 -7.29
C ALA A 4 24.42 1.84 -5.86
N TYR A 5 24.14 2.79 -4.99
CA TYR A 5 23.84 2.48 -3.59
C TYR A 5 22.40 2.01 -3.38
N LYS A 6 21.54 2.13 -4.40
CA LYS A 6 20.17 1.66 -4.31
C LYS A 6 19.77 1.03 -5.64
N PRO A 7 18.81 0.07 -5.63
CA PRO A 7 18.35 -0.55 -6.87
C PRO A 7 17.72 0.47 -7.81
N GLU A 8 17.90 0.26 -9.11
CA GLU A 8 17.29 1.11 -10.12
C GLU A 8 15.77 1.05 -10.01
N GLY A 9 15.14 2.22 -10.11
CA GLY A 9 13.68 2.34 -10.02
C GLY A 9 13.14 2.33 -8.61
N TYR A 10 14.01 2.29 -7.59
CA TYR A 10 13.58 2.36 -6.19
C TYR A 10 13.60 3.81 -5.69
N THR A 11 12.66 4.12 -4.81
CA THR A 11 12.65 5.39 -4.10
C THR A 11 13.61 5.32 -2.91
N SER A 12 14.20 6.47 -2.53
CA SER A 12 15.13 6.52 -1.40
C SER A 12 14.43 6.24 -0.07
N VAL A 13 13.17 6.64 0.04
CA VAL A 13 12.33 6.41 1.22
C VAL A 13 11.19 5.51 0.79
N ALA A 14 10.87 4.52 1.59
CA ALA A 14 9.75 3.62 1.34
C ALA A 14 8.97 3.40 2.63
N PRO A 15 7.63 3.41 2.59
CA PRO A 15 6.84 2.89 3.70
C PRO A 15 7.19 1.42 3.93
N TYR A 16 7.25 1.02 5.18
CA TYR A 16 7.48 -0.38 5.56
C TYR A 16 6.31 -0.84 6.42
N LEU A 17 5.46 -1.68 5.84
CA LEU A 17 4.23 -2.13 6.50
C LEU A 17 4.47 -3.47 7.17
N VAL A 18 4.26 -3.51 8.48
CA VAL A 18 4.31 -4.75 9.25
C VAL A 18 2.87 -5.14 9.55
N VAL A 19 2.41 -6.22 8.94
CA VAL A 19 0.99 -6.60 8.94
C VAL A 19 0.81 -8.06 9.36
N ASP A 20 -0.43 -8.44 9.62
CA ASP A 20 -0.82 -9.84 9.71
C ASP A 20 -1.49 -10.21 8.39
N GLY A 21 -0.89 -11.16 7.66
CA GLY A 21 -1.37 -11.57 6.34
C GLY A 21 -0.78 -10.74 5.19
N ALA A 22 0.54 -10.68 5.10
CA ALA A 22 1.23 -9.89 4.07
C ALA A 22 0.88 -10.33 2.64
N VAL A 23 0.67 -11.61 2.39
CA VAL A 23 0.21 -12.11 1.08
C VAL A 23 -1.12 -11.45 0.71
N ARG A 24 -2.05 -11.38 1.65
CA ARG A 24 -3.34 -10.74 1.45
C ARG A 24 -3.19 -9.24 1.16
N THR A 25 -2.28 -8.57 1.87
CA THR A 25 -1.98 -7.15 1.61
C THR A 25 -1.42 -6.94 0.22
N ILE A 26 -0.45 -7.76 -0.21
CA ILE A 26 0.15 -7.67 -1.54
C ILE A 26 -0.91 -7.85 -2.62
N ASN A 27 -1.80 -8.85 -2.47
CA ASN A 27 -2.88 -9.09 -3.42
C ASN A 27 -3.86 -7.91 -3.47
N PHE A 28 -4.17 -7.32 -2.33
CA PHE A 28 -5.01 -6.13 -2.24
C PHE A 28 -4.38 -4.96 -3.03
N LEU A 29 -3.09 -4.71 -2.81
CA LEU A 29 -2.39 -3.61 -3.48
C LEU A 29 -2.32 -3.82 -5.00
N ALA A 30 -2.11 -5.06 -5.46
CA ALA A 30 -2.12 -5.37 -6.88
C ALA A 30 -3.49 -5.11 -7.50
N ARG A 31 -4.55 -5.52 -6.82
CA ARG A 31 -5.92 -5.39 -7.32
C ARG A 31 -6.43 -3.95 -7.30
N VAL A 32 -6.12 -3.21 -6.25
CA VAL A 32 -6.68 -1.86 -6.03
C VAL A 32 -5.84 -0.77 -6.66
N PHE A 33 -4.52 -0.85 -6.53
CA PHE A 33 -3.60 0.20 -6.97
C PHE A 33 -2.73 -0.24 -8.14
N ASP A 34 -3.01 -1.39 -8.74
CA ASP A 34 -2.22 -1.92 -9.85
C ASP A 34 -0.73 -2.08 -9.48
N ALA A 35 -0.47 -2.46 -8.24
CA ALA A 35 0.89 -2.59 -7.75
C ALA A 35 1.64 -3.72 -8.45
N THR A 36 2.91 -3.49 -8.74
CA THR A 36 3.82 -4.48 -9.32
C THR A 36 4.70 -5.07 -8.24
N GLU A 37 4.71 -6.39 -8.09
CA GLU A 37 5.60 -7.04 -7.14
C GLU A 37 7.04 -7.03 -7.67
N LEU A 38 7.99 -6.63 -6.82
CA LEU A 38 9.40 -6.49 -7.17
C LEU A 38 10.25 -7.61 -6.58
N ARG A 39 10.09 -7.88 -5.28
CA ARG A 39 10.80 -8.92 -4.54
C ARG A 39 9.88 -9.58 -3.55
N ARG A 40 10.12 -10.87 -3.29
CA ARG A 40 9.41 -11.60 -2.26
C ARG A 40 10.36 -12.63 -1.63
N TYR A 41 10.49 -12.58 -0.32
CA TYR A 41 11.26 -13.53 0.47
C TYR A 41 10.30 -14.22 1.45
N PRO A 42 9.75 -15.40 1.09
CA PRO A 42 8.81 -16.11 1.96
C PRO A 42 9.54 -16.87 3.06
N THR A 43 8.81 -17.16 4.14
CA THR A 43 9.24 -18.11 5.15
C THR A 43 8.86 -19.54 4.70
N PRO A 44 9.43 -20.60 5.32
CA PRO A 44 9.08 -21.99 4.95
C PRO A 44 7.60 -22.32 5.13
N ASP A 45 6.89 -21.63 6.04
CA ASP A 45 5.45 -21.85 6.27
C ASP A 45 4.56 -20.97 5.41
N GLY A 46 5.12 -20.28 4.40
CA GLY A 46 4.33 -19.48 3.45
C GLY A 46 4.00 -18.07 3.90
N ARG A 47 4.51 -17.62 5.04
CA ARG A 47 4.42 -16.22 5.43
C ARG A 47 5.47 -15.40 4.67
N ILE A 48 5.41 -14.10 4.80
CA ILE A 48 6.33 -13.19 4.10
C ILE A 48 7.32 -12.61 5.10
N LEU A 49 8.60 -12.99 4.93
CA LEU A 49 9.68 -12.37 5.68
C LEU A 49 9.88 -10.91 5.24
N HIS A 50 9.83 -10.68 3.92
CA HIS A 50 9.98 -9.36 3.33
C HIS A 50 9.49 -9.39 1.89
N ALA A 51 8.76 -8.36 1.49
CA ALA A 51 8.35 -8.17 0.10
C ALA A 51 8.36 -6.69 -0.24
N GLU A 52 8.46 -6.41 -1.53
CA GLU A 52 8.46 -5.04 -2.06
C GLU A 52 7.55 -4.98 -3.26
N VAL A 53 6.68 -3.97 -3.29
CA VAL A 53 5.79 -3.71 -4.42
C VAL A 53 5.95 -2.26 -4.84
N ARG A 54 5.69 -1.97 -6.12
CA ARG A 54 5.66 -0.60 -6.62
C ARG A 54 4.23 -0.17 -6.86
N ILE A 55 3.86 0.96 -6.27
CA ILE A 55 2.60 1.65 -6.55
C ILE A 55 2.98 2.96 -7.23
N GLY A 56 2.58 3.13 -8.50
CA GLY A 56 2.97 4.31 -9.26
C GLY A 56 4.49 4.44 -9.33
N ASP A 57 5.02 5.49 -8.73
CA ASP A 57 6.46 5.78 -8.70
C ASP A 57 7.13 5.40 -7.36
N THR A 58 6.41 4.79 -6.45
CA THR A 58 6.90 4.58 -5.07
C THR A 58 6.93 3.11 -4.70
N VAL A 59 8.01 2.70 -4.08
CA VAL A 59 8.17 1.35 -3.54
C VAL A 59 7.58 1.30 -2.14
N VAL A 60 6.78 0.28 -1.87
CA VAL A 60 6.22 -0.01 -0.55
C VAL A 60 6.74 -1.39 -0.13
N MET A 61 7.24 -1.47 1.09
CA MET A 61 7.75 -2.71 1.67
C MET A 61 6.70 -3.31 2.59
N VAL A 62 6.57 -4.64 2.59
CA VAL A 62 5.55 -5.35 3.37
C VAL A 62 6.17 -6.59 3.98
N ALA A 63 5.87 -6.84 5.25
CA ALA A 63 6.29 -8.06 5.93
C ALA A 63 5.20 -8.52 6.88
N ASP A 64 5.14 -9.85 7.12
CA ASP A 64 4.34 -10.37 8.21
C ASP A 64 4.99 -10.06 9.55
N GLY A 65 4.20 -9.63 10.51
CA GLY A 65 4.66 -9.44 11.86
C GLY A 65 4.90 -10.76 12.59
N ASN A 66 5.58 -10.65 13.71
CA ASN A 66 5.85 -11.78 14.61
C ASN A 66 5.91 -11.26 16.05
N ALA A 67 6.27 -12.15 17.00
CA ALA A 67 6.29 -11.78 18.43
C ALA A 67 7.29 -10.65 18.73
N GLY A 68 8.43 -10.61 18.01
CA GLY A 68 9.44 -9.57 18.20
C GLY A 68 9.14 -8.27 17.43
N TRP A 69 8.35 -8.38 16.36
CA TRP A 69 7.92 -7.27 15.50
C TRP A 69 6.43 -7.42 15.25
N PRO A 70 5.58 -7.05 16.23
CA PRO A 70 4.14 -7.23 16.06
C PRO A 70 3.57 -6.32 14.96
N PRO A 71 2.47 -6.73 14.30
CA PRO A 71 1.80 -5.88 13.34
C PRO A 71 1.39 -4.55 13.96
N ILE A 72 1.48 -3.49 13.17
CA ILE A 72 1.10 -2.15 13.60
C ILE A 72 0.32 -1.47 12.47
N GLY A 73 -0.72 -0.74 12.84
CA GLY A 73 -1.49 0.05 11.89
C GLY A 73 -0.67 1.22 11.35
N ALA A 74 -0.91 1.56 10.09
CA ALA A 74 -0.24 2.67 9.42
C ALA A 74 -1.23 3.46 8.58
N HIS A 75 -0.87 4.70 8.26
CA HIS A 75 -1.58 5.54 7.29
C HIS A 75 -0.67 5.78 6.10
N VAL A 76 -1.19 5.54 4.91
CA VAL A 76 -0.47 5.80 3.66
C VAL A 76 -1.39 6.58 2.73
N HIS A 77 -0.84 7.59 2.05
CA HIS A 77 -1.58 8.40 1.09
C HIS A 77 -1.16 8.02 -0.33
N VAL A 78 -2.13 7.87 -1.23
CA VAL A 78 -1.88 7.50 -2.63
C VAL A 78 -2.66 8.44 -3.54
N TYR A 79 -1.98 9.08 -4.49
CA TYR A 79 -2.65 9.77 -5.57
C TYR A 79 -2.97 8.79 -6.70
N VAL A 80 -4.20 8.86 -7.20
CA VAL A 80 -4.69 8.02 -8.30
C VAL A 80 -5.41 8.89 -9.33
N PRO A 81 -5.55 8.41 -10.57
CA PRO A 81 -6.26 9.18 -11.61
C PRO A 81 -7.76 9.36 -11.33
N ASP A 82 -8.41 8.40 -10.69
CA ASP A 82 -9.86 8.42 -10.42
C ASP A 82 -10.12 7.88 -9.03
N VAL A 83 -10.26 8.78 -8.05
CA VAL A 83 -10.44 8.40 -6.64
C VAL A 83 -11.71 7.59 -6.45
N ASP A 84 -12.82 7.96 -7.10
CA ASP A 84 -14.10 7.24 -6.91
C ASP A 84 -14.00 5.79 -7.38
N ALA A 85 -13.41 5.56 -8.56
CA ALA A 85 -13.24 4.21 -9.10
C ALA A 85 -12.31 3.37 -8.24
N THR A 86 -11.20 3.94 -7.78
CA THR A 86 -10.24 3.24 -6.93
C THR A 86 -10.85 2.91 -5.57
N TYR A 87 -11.57 3.84 -4.98
CA TYR A 87 -12.28 3.63 -3.72
C TYR A 87 -13.27 2.46 -3.83
N GLU A 88 -14.11 2.44 -4.88
CA GLU A 88 -15.06 1.35 -5.09
C GLU A 88 -14.34 0.01 -5.30
N ARG A 89 -13.22 0.02 -6.01
CA ARG A 89 -12.41 -1.18 -6.22
C ARG A 89 -11.84 -1.70 -4.91
N ALA A 90 -11.44 -0.80 -4.01
CA ALA A 90 -10.95 -1.16 -2.68
C ALA A 90 -12.05 -1.83 -1.84
N LEU A 91 -13.26 -1.28 -1.85
CA LEU A 91 -14.39 -1.90 -1.13
C LEU A 91 -14.71 -3.28 -1.70
N SER A 92 -14.69 -3.43 -3.03
CA SER A 92 -14.90 -4.72 -3.68
C SER A 92 -13.80 -5.73 -3.34
N ALA A 93 -12.61 -5.26 -3.01
CA ALA A 93 -11.49 -6.11 -2.57
C ALA A 93 -11.50 -6.40 -1.06
N GLY A 94 -12.53 -5.98 -0.35
CA GLY A 94 -12.73 -6.30 1.07
C GLY A 94 -12.32 -5.23 2.06
N ALA A 95 -11.87 -4.06 1.61
CA ALA A 95 -11.53 -2.97 2.51
C ALA A 95 -12.79 -2.36 3.14
N MET A 96 -12.63 -1.77 4.32
CA MET A 96 -13.70 -1.05 5.01
C MET A 96 -13.57 0.43 4.72
N SER A 97 -14.71 1.10 4.48
CA SER A 97 -14.72 2.55 4.29
C SER A 97 -14.37 3.26 5.59
N VAL A 98 -13.42 4.18 5.51
CA VAL A 98 -13.10 5.14 6.56
C VAL A 98 -13.77 6.48 6.24
N GLN A 99 -13.73 6.87 4.98
CA GLN A 99 -14.33 8.10 4.49
C GLN A 99 -14.68 7.93 3.01
N ALA A 100 -15.93 8.17 2.65
CA ALA A 100 -16.31 8.22 1.24
C ALA A 100 -15.60 9.39 0.54
N PRO A 101 -15.31 9.29 -0.77
CA PRO A 101 -14.63 10.37 -1.47
C PRO A 101 -15.39 11.69 -1.35
N VAL A 102 -14.66 12.74 -0.96
CA VAL A 102 -15.22 14.07 -0.76
C VAL A 102 -14.14 15.13 -1.03
N LYS A 103 -14.54 16.23 -1.63
CA LYS A 103 -13.70 17.43 -1.81
C LYS A 103 -14.02 18.38 -0.65
N LYS A 104 -12.99 18.72 0.11
CA LYS A 104 -13.09 19.69 1.22
C LYS A 104 -12.35 20.98 0.85
N ASP A 105 -11.50 21.48 1.75
CA ASP A 105 -10.87 22.79 1.63
C ASP A 105 -9.61 22.80 0.78
N ASP A 106 -8.96 21.65 0.61
CA ASP A 106 -7.76 21.55 -0.23
C ASP A 106 -8.13 21.20 -1.69
N ALA A 107 -7.11 21.03 -2.53
CA ALA A 107 -7.30 20.79 -3.95
C ALA A 107 -7.75 19.35 -4.28
N ASP A 108 -7.80 18.48 -3.29
CA ASP A 108 -7.98 17.07 -3.53
C ASP A 108 -9.38 16.58 -3.19
N ARG A 109 -9.89 15.70 -4.05
CA ARG A 109 -11.01 14.82 -3.68
C ARG A 109 -10.40 13.56 -3.07
N ARG A 110 -10.77 13.24 -1.84
CA ARG A 110 -10.12 12.19 -1.07
C ARG A 110 -11.12 11.27 -0.41
N GLY A 111 -10.86 9.97 -0.51
CA GLY A 111 -11.52 8.94 0.27
C GLY A 111 -10.52 8.19 1.13
N GLY A 112 -11.01 7.39 2.05
CA GLY A 112 -10.16 6.57 2.89
C GLY A 112 -10.76 5.19 3.08
N VAL A 113 -9.91 4.17 3.03
CA VAL A 113 -10.28 2.79 3.30
C VAL A 113 -9.25 2.16 4.22
N LYS A 114 -9.67 1.15 4.97
CA LYS A 114 -8.77 0.37 5.82
C LYS A 114 -8.76 -1.06 5.30
N ASP A 115 -7.59 -1.58 4.98
CA ASP A 115 -7.46 -2.95 4.51
C ASP A 115 -7.47 -3.94 5.68
N ALA A 116 -7.50 -5.23 5.36
CA ALA A 116 -7.57 -6.28 6.36
C ALA A 116 -6.30 -6.39 7.21
N GLY A 117 -5.17 -5.88 6.73
CA GLY A 117 -3.91 -5.86 7.48
C GLY A 117 -3.78 -4.69 8.44
N GLY A 118 -4.75 -3.77 8.46
CA GLY A 118 -4.77 -2.64 9.38
C GLY A 118 -4.15 -1.36 8.84
N THR A 119 -3.83 -1.30 7.56
CA THR A 119 -3.35 -0.08 6.92
C THR A 119 -4.52 0.76 6.42
N THR A 120 -4.51 2.04 6.77
CA THR A 120 -5.47 3.01 6.23
C THR A 120 -4.86 3.67 5.01
N TRP A 121 -5.56 3.56 3.89
CA TRP A 121 -5.15 4.12 2.61
C TRP A 121 -6.01 5.34 2.32
N TRP A 122 -5.35 6.51 2.27
CA TRP A 122 -5.98 7.77 1.87
C TRP A 122 -5.79 7.92 0.38
N ILE A 123 -6.87 7.89 -0.37
CA ILE A 123 -6.87 7.83 -1.83
C ILE A 123 -7.37 9.16 -2.36
N SER A 124 -6.59 9.82 -3.20
CA SER A 124 -6.91 11.16 -3.67
C SER A 124 -6.70 11.33 -5.16
N THR A 125 -7.49 12.22 -5.72
CA THR A 125 -7.26 12.79 -7.06
C THR A 125 -7.31 14.30 -6.92
N MET A 126 -6.28 14.98 -7.41
CA MET A 126 -6.27 16.44 -7.41
C MET A 126 -7.32 16.96 -8.37
N GLN A 127 -8.12 17.91 -7.91
CA GLN A 127 -9.14 18.59 -8.71
C GLN A 127 -8.82 20.08 -8.68
N ALA A 128 -8.34 20.56 -9.79
CA ALA A 128 -7.95 21.98 -9.91
C ALA A 128 -9.14 22.92 -9.86
#